data_d456c85cbc8c283ba90157ebbbace75a
#
_entry.id   d456c85cbc8c283ba90157ebbbace75a
#
_cell.length_a   1.000
_cell.length_b   1.000
_cell.length_c   1.000
_cell.angle_alpha   90.00
_cell.angle_beta   90.00
_cell.angle_gamma   90.00
#
_symmetry.space_group_name_H-M   'P 1'
#
loop_
_entity.id
_entity.type
_entity.pdbx_description
1 polymer ?
#
loop_
_entity_poly.entity_id
_entity_poly.type
_entity_poly.pdbx_seq_one_letter_code
_entity_poly.pdbx_strand_id
1 'polypeptide(L)'
;ACAAVAGAGAAIGGGSVAFAGAVVIGALSASALRKGKKMGVCCGFLGVCLVCAYFGDCELTHGIEAAIAAILYVMIPNKKLKQLADLFEMQEQEAERRLDSLKSRVKETAEVLDRVSSLFEASPESELELFAGRQLRCMSEAMVNIPDEGERRDTLFCGTAVRPKQGVREAGDSIAIRDTGKGKLVILSDGMGSGPVARRESQTAAGLAGDLMSIGVNELDALDCVNRLLMYKSEYDMYATIDAFTFDCESGMGRFLKLGAPPSYILRRGEVIELRAETLPIGIIKGAAPARQELELSEGDRIIMATDGVTDALGESMAERIAALYECKDPEKMAEELIALSSGEGKINDDMSVAVALVQKEKKDRKTDV
;
A
#
# COMPACT_ATOMS: atom_id res chain seq x y z
N ALA A 1 -2.09 -21.86 -13.91
CA ALA A 1 -1.03 -22.03 -12.91
C ALA A 1 0.27 -22.51 -13.56
N CYS A 2 0.38 -23.74 -14.16
CA CYS A 2 1.64 -24.25 -14.75
C CYS A 2 2.26 -23.32 -15.80
N ALA A 3 1.47 -22.65 -16.65
CA ALA A 3 1.95 -21.72 -17.66
C ALA A 3 2.58 -20.46 -17.04
N ALA A 4 2.00 -19.94 -15.97
CA ALA A 4 2.51 -18.78 -15.23
C ALA A 4 3.82 -19.12 -14.51
N VAL A 5 3.91 -20.29 -13.87
CA VAL A 5 5.13 -20.78 -13.22
C VAL A 5 6.26 -20.97 -14.22
N ALA A 6 5.97 -21.51 -15.42
CA ALA A 6 6.96 -21.68 -16.48
C ALA A 6 7.47 -20.33 -17.01
N GLY A 7 6.57 -19.34 -17.17
CA GLY A 7 6.92 -17.98 -17.57
C GLY A 7 7.76 -17.25 -16.52
N ALA A 8 7.40 -17.37 -15.23
CA ALA A 8 8.18 -16.82 -14.12
C ALA A 8 9.56 -17.47 -14.03
N GLY A 9 9.66 -18.80 -14.20
CA GLY A 9 10.93 -19.51 -14.23
C GLY A 9 11.84 -19.03 -15.37
N ALA A 10 11.29 -18.77 -16.55
CA ALA A 10 12.01 -18.24 -17.69
C ALA A 10 12.53 -16.79 -17.45
N ALA A 11 11.73 -15.96 -16.78
CA ALA A 11 12.13 -14.59 -16.40
C ALA A 11 13.24 -14.59 -15.34
N ILE A 12 13.15 -15.45 -14.32
CA ILE A 12 14.17 -15.57 -13.25
C ILE A 12 15.49 -16.13 -13.81
N GLY A 13 15.43 -17.00 -14.84
CA GLY A 13 16.62 -17.57 -15.50
C GLY A 13 17.38 -16.59 -16.40
N GLY A 14 17.04 -15.29 -16.41
CA GLY A 14 17.73 -14.26 -17.21
C GLY A 14 17.17 -14.10 -18.63
N GLY A 15 16.02 -14.72 -18.92
CA GLY A 15 15.31 -14.54 -20.20
C GLY A 15 14.65 -13.16 -20.31
N SER A 16 14.53 -12.64 -21.54
CA SER A 16 13.80 -11.39 -21.77
C SER A 16 12.30 -11.52 -21.43
N VAL A 17 11.63 -10.42 -21.10
CA VAL A 17 10.19 -10.41 -20.84
C VAL A 17 9.39 -10.96 -22.02
N ALA A 18 9.88 -10.72 -23.26
CA ALA A 18 9.32 -11.28 -24.49
C ALA A 18 9.40 -12.82 -24.53
N PHE A 19 10.50 -13.40 -24.08
CA PHE A 19 10.66 -14.85 -24.00
C PHE A 19 9.72 -15.47 -22.96
N ALA A 20 9.62 -14.86 -21.77
CA ALA A 20 8.69 -15.29 -20.73
C ALA A 20 7.24 -15.27 -21.24
N GLY A 21 6.84 -14.22 -21.96
CA GLY A 21 5.54 -14.11 -22.63
C GLY A 21 5.31 -15.20 -23.68
N ALA A 22 6.31 -15.49 -24.50
CA ALA A 22 6.26 -16.58 -25.51
C ALA A 22 6.05 -17.95 -24.88
N VAL A 23 6.71 -18.24 -23.75
CA VAL A 23 6.54 -19.50 -23.00
C VAL A 23 5.12 -19.62 -22.44
N VAL A 24 4.54 -18.53 -21.89
CA VAL A 24 3.16 -18.53 -21.40
C VAL A 24 2.16 -18.77 -22.54
N ILE A 25 2.27 -18.04 -23.64
CA ILE A 25 1.38 -18.18 -24.81
C ILE A 25 1.53 -19.59 -25.42
N GLY A 26 2.77 -20.10 -25.52
CA GLY A 26 3.04 -21.46 -25.99
C GLY A 26 2.39 -22.53 -25.12
N ALA A 27 2.44 -22.39 -23.81
CA ALA A 27 1.79 -23.30 -22.87
C ALA A 27 0.25 -23.24 -22.94
N LEU A 28 -0.33 -22.06 -23.14
CA LEU A 28 -1.78 -21.89 -23.34
C LEU A 28 -2.24 -22.52 -24.67
N SER A 29 -1.51 -22.31 -25.76
CA SER A 29 -1.79 -22.91 -27.07
C SER A 29 -1.68 -24.42 -27.04
N ALA A 30 -0.65 -24.94 -26.35
CA ALA A 30 -0.48 -26.35 -26.09
C ALA A 30 -1.64 -26.96 -25.30
N SER A 31 -2.19 -26.23 -24.35
CA SER A 31 -3.38 -26.62 -23.58
C SER A 31 -4.63 -26.70 -24.47
N ALA A 32 -4.81 -25.73 -25.39
CA ALA A 32 -5.93 -25.73 -26.34
C ALA A 32 -5.88 -26.94 -27.30
N LEU A 33 -4.68 -27.37 -27.70
CA LEU A 33 -4.48 -28.52 -28.59
C LEU A 33 -4.38 -29.88 -27.85
N ARG A 34 -4.76 -29.93 -26.58
CA ARG A 34 -4.70 -31.11 -25.70
C ARG A 34 -5.41 -32.35 -26.29
N LYS A 35 -6.45 -32.17 -27.12
CA LYS A 35 -7.14 -33.27 -27.81
C LYS A 35 -6.27 -34.02 -28.80
N GLY A 36 -5.17 -33.43 -29.30
CA GLY A 36 -4.21 -34.02 -30.26
C GLY A 36 -3.13 -34.90 -29.61
N LYS A 37 -3.28 -35.33 -28.37
CA LYS A 37 -2.29 -36.05 -27.58
C LYS A 37 -0.98 -35.25 -27.42
N LYS A 38 0.13 -35.89 -27.02
CA LYS A 38 1.42 -35.23 -26.81
C LYS A 38 1.95 -34.48 -28.03
N MET A 39 1.75 -35.04 -29.21
CA MET A 39 2.21 -34.40 -30.47
C MET A 39 1.50 -33.07 -30.72
N GLY A 40 0.19 -32.95 -30.46
CA GLY A 40 -0.55 -31.73 -30.62
C GLY A 40 -0.05 -30.62 -29.65
N VAL A 41 0.22 -30.99 -28.42
CA VAL A 41 0.80 -30.09 -27.41
C VAL A 41 2.18 -29.57 -27.84
N CYS A 42 3.06 -30.47 -28.31
CA CYS A 42 4.40 -30.07 -28.78
C CYS A 42 4.36 -29.21 -30.05
N CYS A 43 3.50 -29.53 -31.00
CA CYS A 43 3.35 -28.72 -32.20
C CYS A 43 2.79 -27.31 -31.90
N GLY A 44 1.85 -27.22 -30.99
CA GLY A 44 1.30 -25.91 -30.54
C GLY A 44 2.37 -25.09 -29.86
N PHE A 45 3.10 -25.66 -28.92
CA PHE A 45 4.18 -24.96 -28.20
C PHE A 45 5.31 -24.50 -29.14
N LEU A 46 5.83 -25.42 -29.99
CA LEU A 46 6.89 -25.11 -30.97
C LEU A 46 6.42 -24.06 -32.01
N GLY A 47 5.15 -24.15 -32.46
CA GLY A 47 4.60 -23.19 -33.42
C GLY A 47 4.60 -21.77 -32.84
N VAL A 48 4.19 -21.60 -31.60
CA VAL A 48 4.19 -20.28 -30.94
C VAL A 48 5.62 -19.80 -30.68
N CYS A 49 6.52 -20.67 -30.23
CA CYS A 49 7.93 -20.31 -30.05
C CYS A 49 8.59 -19.85 -31.36
N LEU A 50 8.28 -20.50 -32.48
CA LEU A 50 8.77 -20.10 -33.80
C LEU A 50 8.19 -18.75 -34.25
N VAL A 51 6.90 -18.50 -34.02
CA VAL A 51 6.26 -17.22 -34.33
C VAL A 51 6.88 -16.11 -33.50
N CYS A 52 7.07 -16.33 -32.21
CA CYS A 52 7.72 -15.35 -31.32
C CYS A 52 9.19 -15.11 -31.68
N ALA A 53 9.92 -16.12 -32.12
CA ALA A 53 11.29 -15.97 -32.60
C ALA A 53 11.37 -15.20 -33.93
N TYR A 54 10.34 -15.31 -34.78
CA TYR A 54 10.29 -14.60 -36.07
C TYR A 54 9.90 -13.11 -35.94
N PHE A 55 8.98 -12.80 -35.02
CA PHE A 55 8.45 -11.43 -34.82
C PHE A 55 9.09 -10.68 -33.65
N GLY A 56 9.92 -11.33 -32.83
CA GLY A 56 10.56 -10.73 -31.65
C GLY A 56 12.09 -10.84 -31.72
N ASP A 57 12.78 -10.00 -30.95
CA ASP A 57 14.24 -10.03 -30.77
C ASP A 57 14.73 -11.24 -29.96
N CYS A 58 14.21 -12.45 -30.23
CA CYS A 58 14.63 -13.66 -29.55
C CYS A 58 15.87 -14.28 -30.28
N GLU A 59 16.94 -14.47 -29.52
CA GLU A 59 18.12 -15.18 -30.03
C GLU A 59 17.81 -16.62 -30.46
N LEU A 60 18.51 -17.10 -31.47
CA LEU A 60 18.36 -18.46 -32.03
C LEU A 60 18.51 -19.56 -30.95
N THR A 61 19.28 -19.28 -29.90
CA THR A 61 19.50 -20.14 -28.72
C THR A 61 18.20 -20.52 -28.02
N HIS A 62 17.24 -19.62 -27.89
CA HIS A 62 15.96 -19.87 -27.22
C HIS A 62 15.04 -20.79 -28.04
N GLY A 63 15.16 -20.75 -29.37
CA GLY A 63 14.48 -21.69 -30.25
C GLY A 63 15.01 -23.14 -30.11
N ILE A 64 16.30 -23.30 -29.92
CA ILE A 64 16.95 -24.61 -29.69
C ILE A 64 16.52 -25.15 -28.31
N GLU A 65 16.52 -24.34 -27.27
CA GLU A 65 16.07 -24.73 -25.93
C GLU A 65 14.60 -25.18 -25.92
N ALA A 66 13.72 -24.46 -26.62
CA ALA A 66 12.32 -24.84 -26.76
C ALA A 66 12.14 -26.16 -27.50
N ALA A 67 12.95 -26.42 -28.54
CA ALA A 67 12.94 -27.68 -29.27
C ALA A 67 13.43 -28.87 -28.42
N ILE A 68 14.51 -28.68 -27.64
CA ILE A 68 14.99 -29.67 -26.69
C ILE A 68 13.95 -29.99 -25.64
N ALA A 69 13.30 -28.95 -25.04
CA ALA A 69 12.25 -29.13 -24.05
C ALA A 69 11.04 -29.90 -24.61
N ALA A 70 10.65 -29.63 -25.86
CA ALA A 70 9.56 -30.37 -26.54
C ALA A 70 9.92 -31.83 -26.78
N ILE A 71 11.15 -32.14 -27.19
CA ILE A 71 11.64 -33.52 -27.38
C ILE A 71 11.64 -34.26 -26.04
N LEU A 72 12.17 -33.64 -24.98
CA LEU A 72 12.19 -34.23 -23.64
C LEU A 72 10.77 -34.52 -23.14
N TYR A 73 9.82 -33.60 -23.36
CA TYR A 73 8.42 -33.81 -23.01
C TYR A 73 7.77 -35.01 -23.70
N VAL A 74 8.07 -35.22 -24.98
CA VAL A 74 7.58 -36.41 -25.74
C VAL A 74 8.17 -37.70 -25.18
N MET A 75 9.45 -37.67 -24.80
CA MET A 75 10.16 -38.86 -24.28
C MET A 75 9.70 -39.27 -22.87
N ILE A 76 9.19 -38.36 -22.08
CA ILE A 76 8.70 -38.68 -20.72
C ILE A 76 7.42 -39.53 -20.82
N PRO A 77 7.36 -40.73 -20.23
CA PRO A 77 6.14 -41.54 -20.21
C PRO A 77 4.96 -40.83 -19.57
N ASN A 78 3.73 -40.95 -20.11
CA ASN A 78 2.52 -40.32 -19.57
C ASN A 78 2.29 -40.64 -18.09
N LYS A 79 2.69 -41.88 -17.65
CA LYS A 79 2.59 -42.30 -16.27
C LYS A 79 3.42 -41.41 -15.31
N LYS A 80 4.64 -41.05 -15.73
CA LYS A 80 5.53 -40.17 -14.96
C LYS A 80 5.04 -38.71 -14.97
N LEU A 81 4.53 -38.23 -16.12
CA LEU A 81 3.92 -36.91 -16.19
C LEU A 81 2.69 -36.78 -15.27
N LYS A 82 1.86 -37.86 -15.22
CA LYS A 82 0.72 -37.86 -14.28
C LYS A 82 1.19 -37.89 -12.83
N GLN A 83 2.19 -38.69 -12.49
CA GLN A 83 2.76 -38.71 -11.13
C GLN A 83 3.32 -37.35 -10.69
N LEU A 84 3.97 -36.63 -11.62
CA LEU A 84 4.45 -35.27 -11.35
C LEU A 84 3.27 -34.28 -11.15
N ALA A 85 2.24 -34.37 -12.00
CA ALA A 85 1.04 -33.52 -11.83
C ALA A 85 0.34 -33.80 -10.49
N ASP A 86 0.16 -35.09 -10.14
CA ASP A 86 -0.44 -35.49 -8.87
C ASP A 86 0.39 -35.00 -7.66
N LEU A 87 1.74 -34.97 -7.77
CA LEU A 87 2.62 -34.41 -6.74
C LEU A 87 2.44 -32.90 -6.57
N PHE A 88 2.32 -32.14 -7.67
CA PHE A 88 2.07 -30.71 -7.61
C PHE A 88 0.68 -30.38 -7.04
N GLU A 89 -0.36 -31.12 -7.45
CA GLU A 89 -1.70 -30.97 -6.88
C GLU A 89 -1.72 -31.31 -5.37
N MET A 90 -1.00 -32.34 -4.95
CA MET A 90 -0.86 -32.67 -3.52
C MET A 90 -0.15 -31.55 -2.73
N GLN A 91 0.91 -30.94 -3.29
CA GLN A 91 1.60 -29.85 -2.62
C GLN A 91 0.72 -28.60 -2.51
N GLU A 92 -0.03 -28.27 -3.56
CA GLU A 92 -0.97 -27.14 -3.55
C GLU A 92 -2.07 -27.36 -2.51
N GLN A 93 -2.70 -28.53 -2.47
CA GLN A 93 -3.69 -28.89 -1.47
C GLN A 93 -3.14 -28.92 -0.02
N GLU A 94 -1.89 -29.34 0.15
CA GLU A 94 -1.26 -29.31 1.48
C GLU A 94 -0.95 -27.88 1.93
N ALA A 95 -0.53 -27.01 1.01
CA ALA A 95 -0.33 -25.59 1.31
C ALA A 95 -1.64 -24.89 1.66
N GLU A 96 -2.71 -25.15 0.91
CA GLU A 96 -4.05 -24.63 1.23
C GLU A 96 -4.55 -25.11 2.62
N ARG A 97 -4.43 -26.41 2.92
CA ARG A 97 -4.81 -26.94 4.24
C ARG A 97 -4.00 -26.31 5.37
N ARG A 98 -2.71 -26.07 5.18
CA ARG A 98 -1.86 -25.38 6.16
C ARG A 98 -2.30 -23.94 6.36
N LEU A 99 -2.62 -23.24 5.29
CA LEU A 99 -3.13 -21.87 5.33
C LEU A 99 -4.47 -21.80 6.08
N ASP A 100 -5.41 -22.70 5.77
CA ASP A 100 -6.70 -22.77 6.45
C ASP A 100 -6.54 -23.08 7.94
N SER A 101 -5.63 -24.00 8.29
CA SER A 101 -5.32 -24.30 9.69
C SER A 101 -4.72 -23.09 10.42
N LEU A 102 -3.85 -22.31 9.76
CA LEU A 102 -3.31 -21.07 10.34
C LEU A 102 -4.41 -20.02 10.51
N LYS A 103 -5.25 -19.81 9.50
CA LYS A 103 -6.40 -18.89 9.58
C LYS A 103 -7.34 -19.26 10.74
N SER A 104 -7.64 -20.55 10.93
CA SER A 104 -8.45 -21.03 12.05
C SER A 104 -7.82 -20.72 13.41
N ARG A 105 -6.52 -20.99 13.56
CA ARG A 105 -5.80 -20.72 14.82
C ARG A 105 -5.72 -19.22 15.13
N VAL A 106 -5.52 -18.39 14.13
CA VAL A 106 -5.53 -16.92 14.30
C VAL A 106 -6.91 -16.45 14.76
N LYS A 107 -7.99 -16.98 14.16
CA LYS A 107 -9.36 -16.67 14.56
C LYS A 107 -9.65 -17.11 15.99
N GLU A 108 -9.27 -18.32 16.37
CA GLU A 108 -9.43 -18.83 17.76
C GLU A 108 -8.68 -17.93 18.76
N THR A 109 -7.47 -17.48 18.40
CA THR A 109 -6.69 -16.55 19.24
C THR A 109 -7.40 -15.20 19.38
N ALA A 110 -7.94 -14.67 18.28
CA ALA A 110 -8.72 -13.44 18.30
C ALA A 110 -9.95 -13.56 19.22
N GLU A 111 -10.69 -14.64 19.16
CA GLU A 111 -11.84 -14.90 20.04
C GLU A 111 -11.45 -14.96 21.52
N VAL A 112 -10.27 -15.47 21.85
CA VAL A 112 -9.73 -15.45 23.22
C VAL A 112 -9.42 -14.03 23.66
N LEU A 113 -8.73 -13.24 22.81
CA LEU A 113 -8.40 -11.84 23.09
C LEU A 113 -9.66 -11.00 23.29
N ASP A 114 -10.70 -11.20 22.48
CA ASP A 114 -11.98 -10.49 22.61
C ASP A 114 -12.69 -10.83 23.94
N ARG A 115 -12.68 -12.09 24.34
CA ARG A 115 -13.22 -12.50 25.65
C ARG A 115 -12.44 -11.87 26.80
N VAL A 116 -11.11 -11.84 26.74
CA VAL A 116 -10.29 -11.20 27.78
C VAL A 116 -10.53 -9.70 27.79
N SER A 117 -10.60 -9.04 26.64
CA SER A 117 -10.97 -7.63 26.50
C SER A 117 -12.31 -7.33 27.21
N SER A 118 -13.33 -8.15 26.94
CA SER A 118 -14.65 -7.98 27.54
C SER A 118 -14.64 -8.05 29.08
N LEU A 119 -13.75 -8.88 29.66
CA LEU A 119 -13.59 -8.94 31.13
C LEU A 119 -13.01 -7.64 31.69
N PHE A 120 -12.03 -7.04 31.03
CA PHE A 120 -11.46 -5.77 31.46
C PHE A 120 -12.43 -4.59 31.26
N GLU A 121 -13.28 -4.64 30.24
CA GLU A 121 -14.23 -3.56 29.95
C GLU A 121 -15.52 -3.63 30.79
N ALA A 122 -15.92 -4.83 31.23
CA ALA A 122 -17.18 -5.03 31.97
C ALA A 122 -17.20 -4.36 33.35
N SER A 123 -16.07 -4.30 34.03
CA SER A 123 -15.95 -3.72 35.37
C SER A 123 -14.52 -3.19 35.60
N PRO A 124 -14.11 -2.13 34.92
CA PRO A 124 -12.74 -1.63 35.05
C PRO A 124 -12.54 -1.00 36.43
N GLU A 125 -11.56 -1.48 37.18
CA GLU A 125 -11.17 -0.89 38.49
C GLU A 125 -10.27 0.36 38.28
N SER A 126 -9.68 0.47 37.09
CA SER A 126 -8.79 1.60 36.72
C SER A 126 -8.90 1.97 35.25
N GLU A 127 -8.52 3.22 34.90
CA GLU A 127 -8.40 3.66 33.51
C GLU A 127 -7.39 2.79 32.72
N LEU A 128 -6.36 2.24 33.39
CA LEU A 128 -5.37 1.36 32.78
C LEU A 128 -5.98 0.04 32.34
N GLU A 129 -6.87 -0.53 33.15
CA GLU A 129 -7.60 -1.75 32.81
C GLU A 129 -8.52 -1.55 31.63
N LEU A 130 -9.28 -0.45 31.62
CA LEU A 130 -10.13 -0.09 30.48
C LEU A 130 -9.32 0.10 29.20
N PHE A 131 -8.13 0.73 29.31
CA PHE A 131 -7.21 0.88 28.19
C PHE A 131 -6.69 -0.47 27.71
N ALA A 132 -6.23 -1.33 28.63
CA ALA A 132 -5.75 -2.67 28.29
C ALA A 132 -6.84 -3.50 27.59
N GLY A 133 -8.08 -3.44 28.07
CA GLY A 133 -9.23 -4.09 27.44
C GLY A 133 -9.40 -3.64 25.98
N ARG A 134 -9.44 -2.34 25.74
CA ARG A 134 -9.55 -1.80 24.38
C ARG A 134 -8.39 -2.21 23.46
N GLN A 135 -7.16 -2.26 23.98
CA GLN A 135 -6.01 -2.71 23.19
C GLN A 135 -6.14 -4.17 22.78
N LEU A 136 -6.60 -5.05 23.70
CA LEU A 136 -6.86 -6.46 23.40
C LEU A 136 -7.98 -6.61 22.36
N ARG A 137 -9.01 -5.78 22.40
CA ARG A 137 -10.07 -5.76 21.38
C ARG A 137 -9.53 -5.35 20.01
N CYS A 138 -8.76 -4.27 19.94
CA CYS A 138 -8.11 -3.83 18.69
C CYS A 138 -7.23 -4.94 18.09
N MET A 139 -6.48 -5.68 18.93
CA MET A 139 -5.67 -6.82 18.49
C MET A 139 -6.55 -7.95 17.94
N SER A 140 -7.66 -8.27 18.62
CA SER A 140 -8.62 -9.27 18.16
C SER A 140 -9.20 -8.91 16.80
N GLU A 141 -9.68 -7.68 16.63
CA GLU A 141 -10.26 -7.19 15.38
C GLU A 141 -9.23 -7.22 14.22
N ALA A 142 -8.00 -6.81 14.49
CA ALA A 142 -6.91 -6.88 13.52
C ALA A 142 -6.61 -8.31 13.06
N MET A 143 -6.65 -9.29 13.98
CA MET A 143 -6.45 -10.70 13.65
C MET A 143 -7.60 -11.30 12.83
N VAL A 144 -8.83 -10.84 13.01
CA VAL A 144 -9.99 -11.30 12.23
C VAL A 144 -10.02 -10.65 10.85
N ASN A 145 -9.62 -9.37 10.77
CA ASN A 145 -9.65 -8.57 9.55
C ASN A 145 -8.35 -8.65 8.74
N ILE A 146 -7.57 -9.75 8.84
CA ILE A 146 -6.40 -9.95 7.98
C ILE A 146 -6.87 -9.81 6.53
N PRO A 147 -6.37 -8.81 5.79
CA PRO A 147 -6.77 -8.61 4.41
C PRO A 147 -6.44 -9.85 3.60
N ASP A 148 -7.40 -10.37 2.85
CA ASP A 148 -7.09 -11.39 1.85
C ASP A 148 -6.16 -10.72 0.83
N GLU A 149 -5.01 -11.33 0.51
CA GLU A 149 -4.11 -10.87 -0.53
C GLU A 149 -4.77 -11.06 -1.92
N GLY A 150 -5.96 -10.48 -2.09
CA GLY A 150 -6.54 -10.27 -3.39
C GLY A 150 -5.61 -9.39 -4.22
N GLU A 151 -5.64 -9.52 -5.53
CA GLU A 151 -4.83 -8.75 -6.47
C GLU A 151 -4.72 -7.29 -6.01
N ARG A 152 -3.52 -6.91 -5.53
CA ARG A 152 -3.21 -5.53 -5.10
C ARG A 152 -3.42 -4.64 -6.32
N ARG A 153 -4.48 -3.88 -6.30
CA ARG A 153 -4.76 -2.90 -7.34
C ARG A 153 -4.01 -1.62 -6.97
N ASP A 154 -2.90 -1.36 -7.63
CA ASP A 154 -2.18 -0.09 -7.50
C ASP A 154 -2.99 1.04 -8.13
N THR A 155 -3.96 1.55 -7.38
CA THR A 155 -4.85 2.63 -7.84
C THR A 155 -4.49 3.98 -7.21
N LEU A 156 -3.55 4.01 -6.27
CA LEU A 156 -3.03 5.24 -5.67
C LEU A 156 -1.49 5.27 -5.73
N PHE A 157 -0.96 6.27 -6.44
CA PHE A 157 0.47 6.52 -6.54
C PHE A 157 0.84 7.66 -5.62
N CYS A 158 1.83 7.43 -4.75
CA CYS A 158 2.24 8.39 -3.75
C CYS A 158 3.68 8.87 -4.01
N GLY A 159 3.90 10.16 -3.84
CA GLY A 159 5.21 10.80 -3.84
C GLY A 159 5.36 11.67 -2.60
N THR A 160 6.58 11.79 -2.10
CA THR A 160 6.86 12.55 -0.87
C THR A 160 8.12 13.39 -1.02
N ALA A 161 8.14 14.55 -0.38
CA ALA A 161 9.33 15.36 -0.26
C ALA A 161 9.42 15.92 1.17
N VAL A 162 10.65 15.94 1.71
CA VAL A 162 10.93 16.44 3.06
C VAL A 162 12.17 17.30 3.02
N ARG A 163 12.12 18.45 3.67
CA ARG A 163 13.25 19.37 3.80
C ARG A 163 13.37 19.85 5.24
N PRO A 164 14.49 19.55 5.92
CA PRO A 164 14.71 20.00 7.29
C PRO A 164 14.85 21.51 7.39
N LYS A 165 14.49 22.06 8.53
CA LYS A 165 14.80 23.42 8.97
C LYS A 165 16.28 23.74 8.81
N GLN A 166 16.59 24.98 8.46
CA GLN A 166 18.00 25.39 8.29
C GLN A 166 18.83 25.16 9.55
N GLY A 167 19.96 24.47 9.39
CA GLY A 167 20.88 24.16 10.49
C GLY A 167 20.58 22.87 11.26
N VAL A 168 19.50 22.19 10.92
CA VAL A 168 19.14 20.87 11.46
C VAL A 168 19.40 19.78 10.42
N ARG A 169 19.89 18.61 10.85
CA ARG A 169 20.21 17.50 9.94
C ARG A 169 19.01 16.68 9.53
N GLU A 170 18.03 16.56 10.41
CA GLU A 170 16.84 15.71 10.23
C GLU A 170 15.59 16.52 10.55
N ALA A 171 14.57 16.41 9.69
CA ALA A 171 13.28 17.02 9.93
C ALA A 171 12.57 16.35 11.11
N GLY A 172 11.84 17.13 11.89
CA GLY A 172 10.93 16.65 12.94
C GLY A 172 9.69 15.95 12.40
N ASP A 173 9.36 16.20 11.13
CA ASP A 173 8.22 15.62 10.44
C ASP A 173 8.43 14.16 10.07
N SER A 174 7.34 13.42 9.93
CA SER A 174 7.34 12.03 9.48
C SER A 174 6.18 11.73 8.55
N ILE A 175 6.44 10.94 7.51
CA ILE A 175 5.43 10.45 6.58
C ILE A 175 5.41 8.93 6.65
N ALA A 176 4.22 8.34 6.80
CA ALA A 176 3.99 6.92 6.74
C ALA A 176 3.03 6.58 5.60
N ILE A 177 3.44 5.67 4.72
CA ILE A 177 2.59 5.14 3.65
C ILE A 177 2.45 3.64 3.91
N ARG A 178 1.21 3.14 3.93
CA ARG A 178 0.91 1.74 4.16
C ARG A 178 -0.11 1.25 3.14
N ASP A 179 0.07 0.01 2.70
CA ASP A 179 -0.99 -0.70 2.00
C ASP A 179 -1.99 -1.21 3.03
N THR A 180 -3.27 -1.10 2.72
CA THR A 180 -4.36 -1.66 3.51
C THR A 180 -5.03 -2.77 2.70
N GLY A 181 -5.90 -3.57 3.33
CA GLY A 181 -6.64 -4.61 2.60
C GLY A 181 -7.54 -4.08 1.48
N LYS A 182 -7.87 -2.79 1.51
CA LYS A 182 -8.80 -2.15 0.56
C LYS A 182 -8.15 -1.05 -0.29
N GLY A 183 -6.88 -0.70 -0.04
CA GLY A 183 -6.21 0.38 -0.76
C GLY A 183 -4.96 0.88 -0.07
N LYS A 184 -4.80 2.18 0.06
CA LYS A 184 -3.62 2.80 0.67
C LYS A 184 -3.99 3.82 1.73
N LEU A 185 -3.09 3.93 2.70
CA LEU A 185 -3.11 4.91 3.79
C LEU A 185 -1.84 5.76 3.71
N VAL A 186 -2.01 7.07 3.79
CA VAL A 186 -0.93 8.05 3.90
C VAL A 186 -1.14 8.85 5.18
N ILE A 187 -0.12 8.93 6.02
CA ILE A 187 -0.14 9.74 7.25
C ILE A 187 1.04 10.69 7.22
N LEU A 188 0.76 11.96 7.39
CA LEU A 188 1.73 13.02 7.64
C LEU A 188 1.60 13.47 9.09
N SER A 189 2.72 13.58 9.79
CA SER A 189 2.78 13.99 11.19
C SER A 189 3.95 14.95 11.38
N ASP A 190 3.69 16.08 12.02
CA ASP A 190 4.68 17.01 12.49
C ASP A 190 4.82 16.84 14.00
N GLY A 191 6.06 16.66 14.47
CA GLY A 191 6.42 16.54 15.88
C GLY A 191 6.76 17.89 16.48
N MET A 192 6.40 18.10 17.74
CA MET A 192 6.67 19.37 18.42
C MET A 192 8.12 19.79 18.40
N GLY A 193 8.43 20.93 17.82
CA GLY A 193 9.77 21.50 17.72
C GLY A 193 10.52 21.05 16.46
N SER A 194 11.81 20.71 16.58
CA SER A 194 12.61 20.30 15.44
C SER A 194 13.72 19.32 15.85
N GLY A 195 14.21 18.54 14.88
CA GLY A 195 15.32 17.60 15.08
C GLY A 195 14.92 16.24 15.67
N PRO A 196 15.87 15.49 16.28
CA PRO A 196 15.68 14.08 16.60
C PRO A 196 14.55 13.76 17.60
N VAL A 197 14.23 14.69 18.50
CA VAL A 197 13.15 14.50 19.49
C VAL A 197 11.81 14.61 18.79
N ALA A 198 11.56 15.71 18.09
CA ALA A 198 10.34 15.92 17.31
C ALA A 198 10.12 14.79 16.31
N ARG A 199 11.20 14.36 15.61
CA ARG A 199 11.14 13.23 14.68
C ARG A 199 10.70 11.94 15.35
N ARG A 200 11.19 11.63 16.56
CA ARG A 200 10.79 10.41 17.28
C ARG A 200 9.29 10.41 17.58
N GLU A 201 8.73 11.55 17.90
CA GLU A 201 7.32 11.70 18.23
C GLU A 201 6.45 11.58 16.99
N SER A 202 6.76 12.35 15.95
CA SER A 202 6.04 12.27 14.68
C SER A 202 6.14 10.87 14.06
N GLN A 203 7.31 10.23 14.14
CA GLN A 203 7.53 8.87 13.66
C GLN A 203 6.73 7.85 14.48
N THR A 204 6.66 8.03 15.80
CA THR A 204 5.82 7.18 16.65
C THR A 204 4.35 7.39 16.34
N ALA A 205 3.91 8.63 16.17
CA ALA A 205 2.52 8.96 15.86
C ALA A 205 2.11 8.43 14.48
N ALA A 206 2.82 8.79 13.40
CA ALA A 206 2.50 8.36 12.06
C ALA A 206 2.72 6.86 11.85
N GLY A 207 3.86 6.33 12.35
CA GLY A 207 4.23 4.93 12.16
C GLY A 207 3.25 3.99 12.86
N LEU A 208 3.01 4.18 14.16
CA LEU A 208 2.13 3.29 14.92
C LEU A 208 0.67 3.40 14.46
N ALA A 209 0.17 4.63 14.20
CA ALA A 209 -1.18 4.80 13.62
C ALA A 209 -1.28 4.08 12.28
N GLY A 210 -0.28 4.24 11.41
CA GLY A 210 -0.22 3.58 10.12
C GLY A 210 -0.19 2.05 10.23
N ASP A 211 0.63 1.51 11.12
CA ASP A 211 0.74 0.06 11.33
C ASP A 211 -0.59 -0.53 11.84
N LEU A 212 -1.22 0.09 12.84
CA LEU A 212 -2.50 -0.34 13.39
C LEU A 212 -3.63 -0.29 12.36
N MET A 213 -3.75 0.82 11.63
CA MET A 213 -4.78 0.97 10.59
C MET A 213 -4.55 0.02 9.40
N SER A 214 -3.28 -0.25 9.03
CA SER A 214 -2.97 -1.14 7.90
C SER A 214 -3.36 -2.59 8.16
N ILE A 215 -3.30 -3.04 9.41
CA ILE A 215 -3.74 -4.39 9.82
C ILE A 215 -5.24 -4.47 10.12
N GLY A 216 -6.00 -3.38 9.90
CA GLY A 216 -7.47 -3.37 10.02
C GLY A 216 -8.02 -2.91 11.37
N VAL A 217 -7.20 -2.37 12.26
CA VAL A 217 -7.70 -1.70 13.48
C VAL A 217 -8.51 -0.48 13.08
N ASN A 218 -9.65 -0.26 13.74
CA ASN A 218 -10.48 0.90 13.51
C ASN A 218 -9.69 2.20 13.67
N GLU A 219 -9.90 3.16 12.79
CA GLU A 219 -9.14 4.40 12.73
C GLU A 219 -9.18 5.20 14.04
N LEU A 220 -10.35 5.26 14.70
CA LEU A 220 -10.51 6.00 15.96
C LEU A 220 -9.80 5.29 17.12
N ASP A 221 -9.85 3.96 17.15
CA ASP A 221 -9.17 3.17 18.17
C ASP A 221 -7.64 3.20 17.99
N ALA A 222 -7.17 3.17 16.75
CA ALA A 222 -5.75 3.34 16.44
C ALA A 222 -5.24 4.70 16.91
N LEU A 223 -5.98 5.79 16.63
CA LEU A 223 -5.61 7.13 17.06
C LEU A 223 -5.72 7.31 18.58
N ASP A 224 -6.73 6.74 19.26
CA ASP A 224 -6.82 6.77 20.73
C ASP A 224 -5.65 6.01 21.37
N CYS A 225 -5.25 4.87 20.80
CA CYS A 225 -4.06 4.11 21.22
C CYS A 225 -2.81 4.99 21.17
N VAL A 226 -2.55 5.61 20.02
CA VAL A 226 -1.39 6.48 19.83
C VAL A 226 -1.44 7.69 20.76
N ASN A 227 -2.60 8.32 20.90
CA ASN A 227 -2.82 9.46 21.78
C ASN A 227 -2.43 9.14 23.23
N ARG A 228 -2.93 8.03 23.76
CA ARG A 228 -2.61 7.59 25.12
C ARG A 228 -1.13 7.23 25.27
N LEU A 229 -0.54 6.57 24.27
CA LEU A 229 0.88 6.24 24.29
C LEU A 229 1.76 7.49 24.40
N LEU A 230 1.48 8.53 23.61
CA LEU A 230 2.20 9.80 23.67
C LEU A 230 2.02 10.47 25.01
N MET A 231 0.80 10.49 25.55
CA MET A 231 0.52 11.07 26.87
C MET A 231 1.23 10.32 28.02
N TYR A 232 1.34 8.99 27.96
CA TYR A 232 1.98 8.21 29.03
C TYR A 232 3.52 8.21 28.97
N LYS A 233 4.09 8.36 27.77
CA LYS A 233 5.56 8.34 27.58
C LYS A 233 6.22 9.69 27.82
N SER A 234 5.47 10.78 27.87
CA SER A 234 6.08 12.10 27.96
C SER A 234 6.38 12.49 29.39
N GLU A 235 7.65 12.55 29.75
CA GLU A 235 8.16 13.35 30.86
C GLU A 235 8.09 14.87 30.54
N TYR A 236 7.82 15.22 29.29
CA TYR A 236 7.69 16.56 28.72
C TYR A 236 6.44 16.57 27.86
N ASP A 237 5.71 17.68 27.83
CA ASP A 237 4.46 17.88 27.04
C ASP A 237 4.71 17.64 25.54
N MET A 238 4.73 16.36 25.14
CA MET A 238 5.08 15.93 23.78
C MET A 238 3.80 15.66 23.01
N TYR A 239 3.62 16.35 21.90
CA TYR A 239 2.48 16.18 21.02
C TYR A 239 2.91 16.26 19.54
N ALA A 240 2.08 15.71 18.69
CA ALA A 240 2.31 15.73 17.25
C ALA A 240 0.99 16.00 16.51
N THR A 241 1.08 16.49 15.30
CA THR A 241 -0.08 16.55 14.40
C THR A 241 -0.32 15.20 13.73
N ILE A 242 -1.54 14.93 13.33
CA ILE A 242 -1.90 13.80 12.46
C ILE A 242 -2.76 14.31 11.31
N ASP A 243 -2.28 14.14 10.11
CA ASP A 243 -3.06 14.25 8.87
C ASP A 243 -3.05 12.87 8.21
N ALA A 244 -4.15 12.14 8.27
CA ALA A 244 -4.26 10.80 7.74
C ALA A 244 -5.27 10.77 6.59
N PHE A 245 -4.86 10.18 5.48
CA PHE A 245 -5.68 9.97 4.29
C PHE A 245 -5.74 8.49 3.96
N THR A 246 -6.93 7.91 3.93
CA THR A 246 -7.19 6.52 3.52
C THR A 246 -7.97 6.52 2.21
N PHE A 247 -7.52 5.74 1.25
CA PHE A 247 -8.22 5.53 -0.01
C PHE A 247 -8.68 4.09 -0.13
N ASP A 248 -9.98 3.90 -0.35
CA ASP A 248 -10.59 2.61 -0.64
C ASP A 248 -10.72 2.46 -2.16
N CYS A 249 -9.96 1.52 -2.72
CA CYS A 249 -9.91 1.28 -4.17
C CYS A 249 -11.19 0.66 -4.74
N GLU A 250 -11.99 -0.04 -3.90
CA GLU A 250 -13.22 -0.68 -4.34
C GLU A 250 -14.35 0.33 -4.47
N SER A 251 -14.51 1.18 -3.47
CA SER A 251 -15.57 2.19 -3.43
C SER A 251 -15.17 3.51 -4.09
N GLY A 252 -13.87 3.79 -4.26
CA GLY A 252 -13.36 5.07 -4.71
C GLY A 252 -13.45 6.18 -3.65
N MET A 253 -13.73 5.81 -2.38
CA MET A 253 -13.87 6.76 -1.28
C MET A 253 -12.53 7.14 -0.69
N GLY A 254 -12.29 8.43 -0.59
CA GLY A 254 -11.21 9.04 0.20
C GLY A 254 -11.71 9.49 1.56
N ARG A 255 -10.98 9.15 2.62
CA ARG A 255 -11.28 9.55 3.99
C ARG A 255 -10.11 10.28 4.60
N PHE A 256 -10.37 11.44 5.20
CA PHE A 256 -9.39 12.27 5.89
C PHE A 256 -9.70 12.30 7.38
N LEU A 257 -8.66 12.16 8.18
CA LEU A 257 -8.69 12.28 9.64
C LEU A 257 -7.61 13.26 10.07
N LYS A 258 -8.01 14.32 10.77
CA LYS A 258 -7.10 15.39 11.17
C LYS A 258 -7.11 15.60 12.67
N LEU A 259 -5.90 15.71 13.25
CA LEU A 259 -5.64 16.11 14.63
C LEU A 259 -4.52 17.16 14.64
N GLY A 260 -4.89 18.42 14.81
CA GLY A 260 -3.97 19.57 14.84
C GLY A 260 -3.23 19.85 13.52
N ALA A 261 -3.60 19.18 12.45
CA ALA A 261 -2.90 19.28 11.18
C ALA A 261 -3.39 20.46 10.33
N PRO A 262 -2.49 21.08 9.51
CA PRO A 262 -2.84 22.10 8.53
C PRO A 262 -3.86 21.60 7.50
N PRO A 263 -4.41 22.49 6.65
CA PRO A 263 -5.30 22.08 5.58
C PRO A 263 -4.65 21.11 4.61
N SER A 264 -5.42 20.10 4.12
CA SER A 264 -5.07 19.29 2.97
C SER A 264 -5.82 19.79 1.75
N TYR A 265 -5.34 19.44 0.57
CA TYR A 265 -5.90 19.95 -0.68
C TYR A 265 -6.18 18.80 -1.65
N ILE A 266 -7.23 18.98 -2.47
CA ILE A 266 -7.50 18.09 -3.60
C ILE A 266 -7.44 18.92 -4.87
N LEU A 267 -6.53 18.58 -5.76
CA LEU A 267 -6.47 19.14 -7.09
C LEU A 267 -7.28 18.25 -8.05
N ARG A 268 -8.43 18.79 -8.48
CA ARG A 268 -9.40 18.13 -9.34
C ARG A 268 -9.66 18.97 -10.58
N ARG A 269 -9.29 18.50 -11.77
CA ARG A 269 -9.52 19.19 -13.07
C ARG A 269 -9.01 20.63 -13.10
N GLY A 270 -7.92 20.92 -12.41
CA GLY A 270 -7.34 22.26 -12.32
C GLY A 270 -7.92 23.14 -11.20
N GLU A 271 -8.97 22.69 -10.51
CA GLU A 271 -9.55 23.36 -9.35
C GLU A 271 -8.98 22.78 -8.05
N VAL A 272 -8.78 23.61 -7.04
CA VAL A 272 -8.25 23.20 -5.74
C VAL A 272 -9.36 23.27 -4.71
N ILE A 273 -9.62 22.13 -4.07
CA ILE A 273 -10.55 21.99 -2.95
C ILE A 273 -9.73 21.94 -1.67
N GLU A 274 -9.97 22.82 -0.74
CA GLU A 274 -9.30 22.87 0.55
C GLU A 274 -10.11 22.11 1.61
N LEU A 275 -9.43 21.22 2.35
CA LEU A 275 -9.98 20.42 3.44
C LEU A 275 -9.40 20.92 4.77
N ARG A 276 -10.13 21.77 5.46
CA ARG A 276 -9.72 22.40 6.72
C ARG A 276 -10.41 21.76 7.90
N ALA A 277 -9.70 21.64 9.02
CA ALA A 277 -10.26 21.18 10.30
C ALA A 277 -9.55 21.85 11.46
N GLU A 278 -10.32 22.25 12.46
CA GLU A 278 -9.81 22.82 13.71
C GLU A 278 -9.90 21.78 14.81
N THR A 279 -8.80 21.13 15.11
CA THR A 279 -8.67 20.09 16.14
C THR A 279 -7.37 20.27 16.90
N LEU A 280 -7.30 19.67 18.09
CA LEU A 280 -6.05 19.65 18.85
C LEU A 280 -5.12 18.54 18.31
N PRO A 281 -3.80 18.75 18.39
CA PRO A 281 -2.81 17.69 18.14
C PRO A 281 -3.00 16.49 19.06
N ILE A 282 -2.47 15.34 18.62
CA ILE A 282 -2.46 14.09 19.40
C ILE A 282 -1.42 14.19 20.52
N GLY A 283 -1.74 13.67 21.71
CA GLY A 283 -0.88 13.70 22.88
C GLY A 283 -1.19 14.80 23.89
N ILE A 284 -2.09 15.76 23.57
CA ILE A 284 -2.42 16.89 24.44
C ILE A 284 -3.51 16.55 25.47
N ILE A 285 -4.61 15.95 25.02
CA ILE A 285 -5.76 15.65 25.86
C ILE A 285 -6.22 14.19 25.68
N LYS A 286 -6.78 13.63 26.75
CA LYS A 286 -7.44 12.32 26.67
C LYS A 286 -8.68 12.43 25.79
N GLY A 287 -8.86 11.43 24.90
CA GLY A 287 -10.01 11.36 24.03
C GLY A 287 -10.05 12.44 22.95
N ALA A 288 -8.89 12.88 22.47
CA ALA A 288 -8.81 13.75 21.31
C ALA A 288 -9.55 13.11 20.12
N ALA A 289 -10.61 13.77 19.65
CA ALA A 289 -11.40 13.28 18.51
C ALA A 289 -10.88 13.89 17.22
N PRO A 290 -10.54 13.08 16.20
CA PRO A 290 -10.15 13.59 14.89
C PRO A 290 -11.35 14.21 14.17
N ALA A 291 -11.12 15.28 13.43
CA ALA A 291 -12.06 15.72 12.43
C ALA A 291 -12.04 14.72 11.26
N ARG A 292 -13.21 14.29 10.84
CA ARG A 292 -13.38 13.31 9.75
C ARG A 292 -14.10 13.95 8.58
N GLN A 293 -13.53 13.78 7.39
CA GLN A 293 -14.13 14.19 6.13
C GLN A 293 -14.02 13.05 5.14
N GLU A 294 -15.09 12.81 4.39
CA GLU A 294 -15.15 11.75 3.36
C GLU A 294 -15.64 12.35 2.06
N LEU A 295 -15.04 11.92 0.96
CA LEU A 295 -15.49 12.30 -0.37
C LEU A 295 -15.13 11.23 -1.40
N GLU A 296 -15.94 11.14 -2.43
CA GLU A 296 -15.67 10.32 -3.59
C GLU A 296 -14.56 10.94 -4.44
N LEU A 297 -13.55 10.14 -4.75
CA LEU A 297 -12.41 10.54 -5.58
C LEU A 297 -12.54 9.97 -6.98
N SER A 298 -12.02 10.71 -7.95
CA SER A 298 -12.02 10.38 -9.35
C SER A 298 -10.62 10.17 -9.89
N GLU A 299 -10.52 9.45 -10.99
CA GLU A 299 -9.24 9.32 -11.72
C GLU A 299 -8.65 10.69 -12.07
N GLY A 300 -7.38 10.86 -11.76
CA GLY A 300 -6.64 12.10 -11.97
C GLY A 300 -6.69 13.08 -10.79
N ASP A 301 -7.50 12.81 -9.74
CA ASP A 301 -7.47 13.59 -8.52
C ASP A 301 -6.12 13.43 -7.83
N ARG A 302 -5.59 14.53 -7.33
CA ARG A 302 -4.37 14.56 -6.51
C ARG A 302 -4.69 15.09 -5.14
N ILE A 303 -4.31 14.32 -4.14
CA ILE A 303 -4.43 14.69 -2.74
C ILE A 303 -3.08 15.23 -2.32
N ILE A 304 -3.04 16.43 -1.75
CA ILE A 304 -1.84 17.10 -1.28
C ILE A 304 -1.99 17.34 0.22
N MET A 305 -1.07 16.80 0.98
CA MET A 305 -0.95 16.96 2.43
C MET A 305 0.38 17.66 2.69
N ALA A 306 0.40 18.66 3.55
CA ALA A 306 1.59 19.44 3.83
C ALA A 306 1.66 19.83 5.31
N THR A 307 2.88 19.96 5.87
CA THR A 307 3.11 20.50 7.21
C THR A 307 3.01 22.04 7.22
N ASP A 308 2.92 22.62 8.39
CA ASP A 308 2.77 24.08 8.56
C ASP A 308 3.96 24.86 8.00
N GLY A 309 5.18 24.31 8.06
CA GLY A 309 6.34 24.92 7.40
C GLY A 309 6.14 25.17 5.91
N VAL A 310 5.33 24.35 5.20
CA VAL A 310 4.96 24.56 3.81
C VAL A 310 3.77 25.51 3.67
N THR A 311 2.68 25.26 4.44
CA THR A 311 1.46 26.04 4.33
C THR A 311 1.66 27.48 4.80
N ASP A 312 2.46 27.73 5.81
CA ASP A 312 2.80 29.07 6.29
C ASP A 312 3.71 29.83 5.31
N ALA A 313 4.66 29.12 4.70
CA ALA A 313 5.56 29.73 3.72
C ALA A 313 4.82 30.18 2.46
N LEU A 314 3.82 29.44 1.98
CA LEU A 314 3.03 29.77 0.79
C LEU A 314 1.80 30.62 1.11
N GLY A 315 1.28 30.53 2.33
CA GLY A 315 0.13 31.30 2.81
C GLY A 315 -1.06 31.25 1.85
N GLU A 316 -1.66 32.39 1.55
CA GLU A 316 -2.81 32.50 0.64
C GLU A 316 -2.53 32.02 -0.79
N SER A 317 -1.28 31.96 -1.22
CA SER A 317 -0.91 31.50 -2.55
C SER A 317 -0.87 29.98 -2.70
N MET A 318 -1.05 29.20 -1.64
CA MET A 318 -0.96 27.74 -1.65
C MET A 318 -1.84 27.10 -2.73
N ALA A 319 -3.13 27.49 -2.80
CA ALA A 319 -4.06 26.96 -3.79
C ALA A 319 -3.64 27.29 -5.23
N GLU A 320 -3.17 28.51 -5.48
CA GLU A 320 -2.69 28.95 -6.80
C GLU A 320 -1.43 28.15 -7.23
N ARG A 321 -0.51 27.89 -6.28
CA ARG A 321 0.69 27.11 -6.54
C ARG A 321 0.36 25.66 -6.84
N ILE A 322 -0.57 25.05 -6.11
CA ILE A 322 -1.08 23.70 -6.40
C ILE A 322 -1.72 23.65 -7.79
N ALA A 323 -2.60 24.62 -8.12
CA ALA A 323 -3.26 24.68 -9.42
C ALA A 323 -2.27 24.82 -10.60
N ALA A 324 -1.19 25.59 -10.41
CA ALA A 324 -0.14 25.75 -11.42
C ALA A 324 0.59 24.42 -11.74
N LEU A 325 0.59 23.45 -10.83
CA LEU A 325 1.18 22.13 -11.00
C LEU A 325 0.21 21.10 -11.60
N TYR A 326 -0.92 21.51 -12.15
CA TYR A 326 -1.93 20.61 -12.71
C TYR A 326 -1.39 19.67 -13.80
N GLU A 327 -0.46 20.12 -14.63
CA GLU A 327 0.15 19.31 -15.70
C GLU A 327 1.20 18.29 -15.16
N CYS A 328 1.68 18.47 -13.93
CA CYS A 328 2.61 17.53 -13.31
C CYS A 328 1.88 16.25 -12.93
N LYS A 329 2.15 15.13 -13.62
CA LYS A 329 1.52 13.82 -13.40
C LYS A 329 2.30 12.92 -12.43
N ASP A 330 3.49 13.31 -12.07
CA ASP A 330 4.37 12.58 -11.17
C ASP A 330 4.19 13.13 -9.75
N PRO A 331 3.64 12.33 -8.80
CA PRO A 331 3.42 12.79 -7.43
C PRO A 331 4.71 13.20 -6.71
N GLU A 332 5.82 12.51 -6.96
CA GLU A 332 7.10 12.82 -6.31
C GLU A 332 7.64 14.15 -6.78
N LYS A 333 7.65 14.39 -8.09
CA LYS A 333 8.03 15.69 -8.65
C LYS A 333 7.13 16.81 -8.16
N MET A 334 5.84 16.58 -8.06
CA MET A 334 4.91 17.58 -7.54
C MET A 334 5.20 17.93 -6.07
N ALA A 335 5.53 16.96 -5.24
CA ALA A 335 5.93 17.17 -3.86
C ALA A 335 7.24 17.96 -3.77
N GLU A 336 8.25 17.60 -4.57
CA GLU A 336 9.53 18.31 -4.65
C GLU A 336 9.37 19.78 -5.11
N GLU A 337 8.54 20.03 -6.13
CA GLU A 337 8.26 21.37 -6.62
C GLU A 337 7.54 22.23 -5.58
N LEU A 338 6.59 21.68 -4.82
CA LEU A 338 5.93 22.39 -3.73
C LEU A 338 6.93 22.77 -2.63
N ILE A 339 7.82 21.87 -2.23
CA ILE A 339 8.91 22.18 -1.29
C ILE A 339 9.85 23.27 -1.87
N ALA A 340 10.19 23.19 -3.14
CA ALA A 340 11.05 24.20 -3.79
C ALA A 340 10.41 25.59 -3.81
N LEU A 341 9.11 25.65 -4.13
CA LEU A 341 8.33 26.90 -4.11
C LEU A 341 8.21 27.49 -2.70
N SER A 342 8.00 26.64 -1.67
CA SER A 342 7.91 27.07 -0.28
C SER A 342 9.24 27.56 0.28
N SER A 343 10.34 26.99 -0.18
CA SER A 343 11.67 27.30 0.31
C SER A 343 12.19 28.66 -0.19
N GLY A 344 11.76 29.13 -1.37
CA GLY A 344 12.16 30.40 -1.96
C GLY A 344 13.67 30.68 -1.89
N GLU A 345 14.05 31.96 -1.88
CA GLU A 345 15.42 32.42 -1.61
C GLU A 345 15.65 32.72 -0.10
N GLY A 346 14.65 32.45 0.77
CA GLY A 346 14.66 32.79 2.18
C GLY A 346 15.24 31.71 3.10
N LYS A 347 15.33 32.04 4.39
CA LYS A 347 15.67 31.06 5.43
C LYS A 347 14.50 30.11 5.63
N ILE A 348 14.79 28.81 5.66
CA ILE A 348 13.83 27.78 6.05
C ILE A 348 13.72 27.83 7.57
N ASN A 349 12.60 28.36 8.06
CA ASN A 349 12.38 28.61 9.48
C ASN A 349 11.78 27.40 10.21
N ASP A 350 11.20 26.44 9.45
CA ASP A 350 10.61 25.22 9.97
C ASP A 350 10.84 24.04 9.06
N ASP A 351 10.60 22.83 9.57
CA ASP A 351 10.64 21.62 8.76
C ASP A 351 9.50 21.65 7.72
N MET A 352 9.78 21.18 6.52
CA MET A 352 8.85 21.20 5.40
C MET A 352 8.64 19.79 4.87
N SER A 353 7.41 19.32 4.90
CA SER A 353 7.06 18.00 4.39
C SER A 353 5.78 18.06 3.55
N VAL A 354 5.81 17.36 2.42
CA VAL A 354 4.69 17.23 1.50
C VAL A 354 4.51 15.77 1.12
N ALA A 355 3.28 15.30 1.16
CA ALA A 355 2.86 14.04 0.57
C ALA A 355 1.81 14.30 -0.49
N VAL A 356 2.00 13.73 -1.67
CA VAL A 356 1.08 13.81 -2.80
C VAL A 356 0.61 12.41 -3.15
N ALA A 357 -0.70 12.21 -3.29
CA ALA A 357 -1.28 10.96 -3.72
C ALA A 357 -2.13 11.17 -4.98
N LEU A 358 -1.83 10.47 -6.06
CA LEU A 358 -2.53 10.52 -7.34
C LEU A 358 -3.44 9.31 -7.50
N VAL A 359 -4.73 9.55 -7.73
CA VAL A 359 -5.71 8.50 -8.02
C VAL A 359 -5.61 8.12 -9.49
N GLN A 360 -5.32 6.84 -9.78
CA GLN A 360 -5.35 6.28 -11.14
C GLN A 360 -6.28 5.07 -11.15
N LYS A 361 -7.18 4.99 -12.14
CA LYS A 361 -7.93 3.76 -12.38
C LYS A 361 -7.03 2.75 -13.08
N GLU A 362 -7.12 1.51 -12.63
CA GLU A 362 -6.53 0.38 -13.33
C GLU A 362 -7.04 0.39 -14.78
N LYS A 363 -6.12 0.43 -15.76
CA LYS A 363 -6.49 0.09 -17.13
C LYS A 363 -6.91 -1.37 -17.11
N LYS A 364 -8.23 -1.63 -17.06
CA LYS A 364 -8.75 -2.95 -17.44
C LYS A 364 -8.23 -3.23 -18.83
N ASP A 365 -7.22 -4.08 -18.93
CA ASP A 365 -6.94 -4.74 -20.20
C ASP A 365 -8.26 -5.34 -20.66
N ARG A 366 -8.84 -4.73 -21.67
CA ARG A 366 -10.03 -5.27 -22.31
C ARG A 366 -9.63 -6.68 -22.75
N LYS A 367 -10.01 -7.68 -21.96
CA LYS A 367 -10.20 -9.02 -22.52
C LYS A 367 -11.24 -8.82 -23.61
N THR A 368 -10.76 -8.75 -24.82
CA THR A 368 -11.56 -8.87 -26.02
C THR A 368 -12.37 -10.16 -25.89
N ASP A 369 -13.66 -10.02 -25.56
CA ASP A 369 -14.66 -11.03 -25.88
C ASP A 369 -14.69 -11.13 -27.40
N VAL A 370 -14.09 -12.18 -27.93
CA VAL A 370 -14.38 -12.76 -29.25
C VAL A 370 -14.25 -14.29 -29.13
#